data_5bbda589b960f66563c665d49cfd1a37
#
_entry.id   5bbda589b960f66563c665d49cfd1a37
#
_cell.length_a   1.000
_cell.length_b   1.000
_cell.length_c   1.000
_cell.angle_alpha   90.00
_cell.angle_beta   90.00
_cell.angle_gamma   90.00
#
_symmetry.space_group_name_H-M   'P 1'
#
loop_
_entity.id
_entity.type
_entity.pdbx_description
1 polymer ?
#
loop_
_entity_poly.entity_id
_entity_poly.type
_entity_poly.pdbx_seq_one_letter_code
_entity_poly.pdbx_strand_id
1 'polypeptide(L)'
;MNITECISFLRFTTIHPQFDLYLITNGIRNRPQDKGGIEYFDIPDGSVSLGFRIRSTYESESLLPIKSDGEFVFSELVVYQKNKDDLPYKLNFNDHLQFLREKLGRELKDNQNGLPERRVLTFFHDFLVIVIFMDSSENID
;
A
#
# COMPACT_ATOMS: atom_id res chain seq x y z
N MET A 1 1.09 0.69 14.40
CA MET A 1 2.07 0.39 13.34
C MET A 1 2.57 1.69 12.72
N ASN A 2 3.87 1.83 12.56
CA ASN A 2 4.45 2.99 11.87
C ASN A 2 4.35 2.77 10.35
N ILE A 3 3.57 3.58 9.66
CA ILE A 3 3.33 3.42 8.22
C ILE A 3 4.60 3.68 7.40
N THR A 4 5.38 4.68 7.77
CA THR A 4 6.64 4.99 7.07
C THR A 4 7.64 3.83 7.17
N GLU A 5 7.75 3.22 8.34
CA GLU A 5 8.57 2.03 8.53
C GLU A 5 8.05 0.86 7.69
N CYS A 6 6.74 0.65 7.67
CA CYS A 6 6.13 -0.40 6.86
C CYS A 6 6.46 -0.23 5.37
N ILE A 7 6.36 0.99 4.86
CA ILE A 7 6.70 1.31 3.48
C ILE A 7 8.15 0.95 3.15
N SER A 8 9.06 1.09 4.11
CA SER A 8 10.47 0.74 3.89
C SER A 8 10.68 -0.74 3.57
N PHE A 9 9.73 -1.60 3.93
CA PHE A 9 9.79 -3.03 3.62
C PHE A 9 9.14 -3.41 2.29
N LEU A 10 8.51 -2.48 1.59
CA LEU A 10 7.97 -2.77 0.26
C LEU A 10 9.06 -3.34 -0.65
N ARG A 11 8.71 -4.37 -1.40
CA ARG A 11 9.58 -5.12 -2.30
C ARG A 11 10.55 -6.09 -1.60
N PHE A 12 10.51 -6.17 -0.27
CA PHE A 12 11.15 -7.29 0.44
C PHE A 12 10.26 -8.53 0.39
N THR A 13 10.88 -9.68 0.57
CA THR A 13 10.16 -10.96 0.65
C THR A 13 10.01 -11.40 2.10
N THR A 14 9.09 -12.34 2.32
CA THR A 14 8.78 -12.81 3.68
C THR A 14 9.91 -13.60 4.36
N ILE A 15 10.90 -14.06 3.60
CA ILE A 15 12.06 -14.76 4.20
C ILE A 15 13.16 -13.79 4.65
N HIS A 16 13.05 -12.51 4.36
CA HIS A 16 14.02 -11.52 4.84
C HIS A 16 13.90 -11.40 6.37
N PRO A 17 14.97 -11.65 7.15
CA PRO A 17 14.85 -11.77 8.60
C PRO A 17 14.27 -10.53 9.30
N GLN A 18 14.66 -9.35 8.89
CA GLN A 18 14.15 -8.11 9.49
C GLN A 18 12.68 -7.89 9.18
N PHE A 19 12.26 -8.21 7.95
CA PHE A 19 10.86 -8.10 7.56
C PHE A 19 10.02 -9.16 8.26
N ASP A 20 10.50 -10.37 8.34
CA ASP A 20 9.80 -11.44 9.07
C ASP A 20 9.56 -11.07 10.53
N LEU A 21 10.59 -10.51 11.18
CA LEU A 21 10.45 -10.03 12.55
C LEU A 21 9.44 -8.88 12.65
N TYR A 22 9.45 -7.97 11.69
CA TYR A 22 8.50 -6.86 11.63
C TYR A 22 7.05 -7.37 11.53
N LEU A 23 6.81 -8.37 10.69
CA LEU A 23 5.49 -8.99 10.56
C LEU A 23 5.01 -9.60 11.88
N ILE A 24 5.87 -10.37 12.54
CA ILE A 24 5.55 -10.98 13.84
C ILE A 24 5.26 -9.91 14.89
N THR A 25 6.09 -8.89 14.95
CA THR A 25 5.96 -7.79 15.93
C THR A 25 4.61 -7.06 15.77
N ASN A 26 4.09 -6.99 14.55
CA ASN A 26 2.82 -6.34 14.25
C ASN A 26 1.64 -7.31 14.22
N GLY A 27 1.80 -8.52 14.73
CA GLY A 27 0.71 -9.48 14.90
C GLY A 27 0.38 -10.29 13.66
N ILE A 28 1.21 -10.24 12.63
CA ILE A 28 1.01 -11.04 11.41
C ILE A 28 1.86 -12.30 11.52
N ARG A 29 1.23 -13.40 11.92
CA ARG A 29 1.92 -14.68 12.16
C ARG A 29 1.87 -15.63 10.99
N ASN A 30 0.84 -15.53 10.15
CA ASN A 30 0.71 -16.35 8.96
C ASN A 30 1.57 -15.79 7.82
N ARG A 31 1.92 -16.67 6.88
CA ARG A 31 2.70 -16.29 5.70
C ARG A 31 1.94 -16.63 4.42
N PRO A 32 2.15 -15.85 3.34
CA PRO A 32 1.43 -16.08 2.10
C PRO A 32 1.73 -17.43 1.49
N GLN A 33 0.72 -18.03 0.86
CA GLN A 33 0.79 -19.29 0.17
C GLN A 33 0.13 -19.23 -1.21
N ASP A 34 -0.62 -18.17 -1.49
CA ASP A 34 -1.37 -18.02 -2.74
C ASP A 34 -0.42 -17.67 -3.89
N LYS A 35 -0.38 -18.56 -4.88
CA LYS A 35 0.48 -18.40 -6.07
C LYS A 35 -0.23 -17.75 -7.25
N GLY A 36 -1.50 -17.38 -7.11
CA GLY A 36 -2.32 -16.89 -8.23
C GLY A 36 -2.66 -15.43 -8.23
N GLY A 37 -2.63 -14.74 -7.11
CA GLY A 37 -3.07 -13.35 -7.01
C GLY A 37 -2.38 -12.59 -5.89
N ILE A 38 -3.12 -11.65 -5.31
CA ILE A 38 -2.67 -10.93 -4.12
C ILE A 38 -3.29 -11.58 -2.90
N GLU A 39 -2.48 -11.89 -1.91
CA GLU A 39 -2.96 -12.35 -0.62
C GLU A 39 -2.74 -11.26 0.41
N TYR A 40 -3.80 -10.90 1.13
CA TYR A 40 -3.77 -9.81 2.11
C TYR A 40 -3.78 -10.35 3.53
N PHE A 41 -2.99 -9.72 4.39
CA PHE A 41 -2.99 -9.97 5.83
C PHE A 41 -3.25 -8.67 6.56
N ASP A 42 -4.27 -8.67 7.41
CA ASP A 42 -4.60 -7.53 8.23
C ASP A 42 -3.81 -7.56 9.55
N ILE A 43 -3.41 -6.39 10.03
CA ILE A 43 -2.97 -6.30 11.42
C ILE A 43 -4.18 -6.47 12.34
N PRO A 44 -3.97 -6.84 13.63
CA PRO A 44 -5.10 -7.21 14.51
C PRO A 44 -6.22 -6.19 14.64
N ASP A 45 -5.91 -4.88 14.61
CA ASP A 45 -6.94 -3.84 14.71
C ASP A 45 -7.65 -3.57 13.38
N GLY A 46 -7.20 -4.19 12.29
CA GLY A 46 -7.80 -4.05 10.96
C GLY A 46 -7.59 -2.71 10.29
N SER A 47 -6.68 -1.87 10.78
CA SER A 47 -6.44 -0.54 10.21
C SER A 47 -5.48 -0.55 9.01
N VAL A 48 -4.76 -1.64 8.82
CA VAL A 48 -3.77 -1.79 7.75
C VAL A 48 -3.81 -3.21 7.23
N SER A 49 -3.73 -3.36 5.91
CA SER A 49 -3.56 -4.64 5.23
C SER A 49 -2.28 -4.64 4.43
N LEU A 50 -1.53 -5.74 4.51
CA LEU A 50 -0.32 -5.95 3.71
C LEU A 50 -0.62 -6.98 2.63
N GLY A 51 -0.31 -6.63 1.38
CA GLY A 51 -0.57 -7.46 0.22
C GLY A 51 0.70 -8.08 -0.35
N PHE A 52 0.63 -9.35 -0.67
CA PHE A 52 1.76 -10.13 -1.17
C PHE A 52 1.44 -10.79 -2.50
N ARG A 53 2.42 -10.81 -3.39
CA ARG A 53 2.35 -11.55 -4.65
C ARG A 53 3.52 -12.50 -4.75
N ILE A 54 3.33 -13.64 -5.42
CA ILE A 54 4.46 -14.50 -5.76
C ILE A 54 5.41 -13.74 -6.70
N ARG A 55 6.70 -14.03 -6.61
CA ARG A 55 7.75 -13.33 -7.37
C ARG A 55 7.44 -13.23 -8.86
N SER A 56 7.02 -14.31 -9.50
CA SER A 56 6.75 -14.32 -10.93
C SER A 56 5.63 -13.33 -11.32
N THR A 57 4.57 -13.27 -10.53
CA THR A 57 3.47 -12.32 -10.75
C THR A 57 3.94 -10.89 -10.55
N TYR A 58 4.69 -10.64 -9.47
CA TYR A 58 5.22 -9.32 -9.20
C TYR A 58 6.11 -8.82 -10.34
N GLU A 59 7.04 -9.66 -10.81
CA GLU A 59 7.97 -9.30 -11.88
C GLU A 59 7.26 -9.01 -13.20
N SER A 60 6.14 -9.69 -13.48
CA SER A 60 5.35 -9.43 -14.69
C SER A 60 4.55 -8.13 -14.64
N GLU A 61 4.25 -7.62 -13.44
CA GLU A 61 3.37 -6.47 -13.24
C GLU A 61 4.11 -5.19 -12.82
N SER A 62 5.36 -5.29 -12.38
CA SER A 62 6.10 -4.15 -11.83
C SER A 62 7.48 -4.03 -12.44
N LEU A 63 7.90 -2.80 -12.67
CA LEU A 63 9.26 -2.47 -13.14
C LEU A 63 10.24 -2.28 -11.99
N LEU A 64 9.76 -2.14 -10.75
CA LEU A 64 10.63 -1.91 -9.60
C LEU A 64 11.21 -3.22 -9.10
N PRO A 65 12.53 -3.28 -8.82
CA PRO A 65 13.17 -4.54 -8.44
C PRO A 65 12.77 -5.03 -7.06
N ILE A 66 12.76 -6.36 -6.91
CA ILE A 66 12.62 -7.01 -5.62
C ILE A 66 13.92 -6.84 -4.85
N LYS A 67 13.83 -6.60 -3.54
CA LYS A 67 14.98 -6.23 -2.71
C LYS A 67 15.64 -7.39 -1.96
N SER A 68 15.05 -8.57 -1.99
CA SER A 68 15.60 -9.74 -1.31
C SER A 68 15.24 -11.04 -2.04
N ASP A 69 15.93 -12.13 -1.69
CA ASP A 69 15.58 -13.46 -2.18
C ASP A 69 14.25 -13.91 -1.56
N GLY A 70 13.58 -14.86 -2.21
CA GLY A 70 12.33 -15.43 -1.71
C GLY A 70 11.20 -15.31 -2.73
N GLU A 71 10.13 -16.05 -2.50
CA GLU A 71 9.04 -16.16 -3.47
C GLU A 71 7.91 -15.16 -3.26
N PHE A 72 7.63 -14.76 -2.02
CA PHE A 72 6.47 -13.90 -1.74
C PHE A 72 6.91 -12.48 -1.43
N VAL A 73 6.54 -11.57 -2.31
CA VAL A 73 6.98 -10.18 -2.29
C VAL A 73 5.91 -9.30 -1.64
N PHE A 74 6.32 -8.47 -0.68
CA PHE A 74 5.46 -7.43 -0.13
C PHE A 74 5.25 -6.37 -1.20
N SER A 75 4.10 -6.40 -1.85
CA SER A 75 3.86 -5.62 -3.06
C SER A 75 2.97 -4.41 -2.85
N GLU A 76 2.14 -4.40 -1.82
CA GLU A 76 1.28 -3.26 -1.55
C GLU A 76 0.85 -3.18 -0.09
N LEU A 77 0.55 -1.95 0.32
CA LEU A 77 0.07 -1.60 1.64
C LEU A 77 -1.25 -0.85 1.48
N VAL A 78 -2.27 -1.29 2.21
CA VAL A 78 -3.56 -0.61 2.25
C VAL A 78 -3.75 -0.03 3.65
N VAL A 79 -3.94 1.28 3.74
CA VAL A 79 -4.18 1.98 5.00
C VAL A 79 -5.62 2.45 5.00
N TYR A 80 -6.37 2.02 6.00
CA TYR A 80 -7.78 2.38 6.14
C TYR A 80 -7.95 3.63 7.01
N GLN A 81 -9.07 4.31 6.84
CA GLN A 81 -9.35 5.58 7.50
C GLN A 81 -9.32 5.48 9.04
N LYS A 82 -9.60 4.32 9.60
CA LYS A 82 -9.54 4.13 11.06
C LYS A 82 -8.12 4.09 11.62
N ASN A 83 -7.09 4.07 10.77
CA ASN A 83 -5.70 4.14 11.23
C ASN A 83 -5.44 5.46 11.96
N LYS A 84 -4.76 5.39 13.10
CA LYS A 84 -4.45 6.56 13.93
C LYS A 84 -3.00 7.02 13.78
N ASP A 85 -2.17 6.25 13.09
CA ASP A 85 -0.78 6.61 12.86
C ASP A 85 -0.66 7.64 11.74
N ASP A 86 0.46 8.36 11.72
CA ASP A 86 0.73 9.34 10.69
C ASP A 86 0.89 8.67 9.33
N LEU A 87 0.30 9.26 8.31
CA LEU A 87 0.50 8.88 6.93
C LEU A 87 1.80 9.50 6.40
N PRO A 88 2.45 8.87 5.40
CA PRO A 88 3.64 9.46 4.78
C PRO A 88 3.29 10.71 4.00
N TYR A 89 4.31 11.53 3.72
CA TYR A 89 4.19 12.74 2.90
C TYR A 89 3.20 13.77 3.44
N LYS A 90 2.96 13.76 4.75
CA LYS A 90 1.99 14.65 5.43
C LYS A 90 0.56 14.47 4.92
N LEU A 91 0.24 13.31 4.33
CA LEU A 91 -1.11 13.01 3.89
C LEU A 91 -2.08 12.92 5.07
N ASN A 92 -3.31 13.32 4.82
CA ASN A 92 -4.39 13.27 5.79
C ASN A 92 -5.66 12.74 5.10
N PHE A 93 -6.42 11.91 5.79
CA PHE A 93 -7.67 11.39 5.23
C PHE A 93 -8.71 12.45 4.91
N ASN A 94 -8.53 13.67 5.40
CA ASN A 94 -9.41 14.80 5.08
C ASN A 94 -8.88 15.66 3.92
N ASP A 95 -7.79 15.27 3.28
CA ASP A 95 -7.22 16.03 2.17
C ASP A 95 -8.16 16.06 0.96
N HIS A 96 -8.33 17.25 0.41
CA HIS A 96 -8.98 17.47 -0.88
C HIS A 96 -7.97 17.34 -2.01
N LEU A 97 -8.45 17.20 -3.24
CA LEU A 97 -7.62 17.01 -4.43
C LEU A 97 -6.47 18.03 -4.53
N GLN A 98 -6.75 19.29 -4.25
CA GLN A 98 -5.73 20.34 -4.31
C GLN A 98 -4.57 20.08 -3.36
N PHE A 99 -4.86 19.66 -2.12
CA PHE A 99 -3.83 19.33 -1.13
C PHE A 99 -3.03 18.09 -1.55
N LEU A 100 -3.68 17.09 -2.14
CA LEU A 100 -3.00 15.91 -2.65
C LEU A 100 -2.01 16.29 -3.75
N ARG A 101 -2.40 17.17 -4.66
CA ARG A 101 -1.50 17.64 -5.74
C ARG A 101 -0.32 18.45 -5.18
N GLU A 102 -0.53 19.22 -4.14
CA GLU A 102 0.54 19.97 -3.48
C GLU A 102 1.55 19.03 -2.80
N LYS A 103 1.08 17.93 -2.22
CA LYS A 103 1.92 16.99 -1.48
C LYS A 103 2.58 15.92 -2.37
N LEU A 104 1.90 15.47 -3.42
CA LEU A 104 2.31 14.33 -4.23
C LEU A 104 2.64 14.70 -5.67
N GLY A 105 2.39 15.93 -6.09
CA GLY A 105 2.51 16.32 -7.48
C GLY A 105 1.22 16.03 -8.26
N ARG A 106 1.31 16.11 -9.60
CA ARG A 106 0.14 15.87 -10.44
C ARG A 106 -0.13 14.37 -10.55
N GLU A 107 -1.40 13.97 -10.49
CA GLU A 107 -1.80 12.59 -10.64
C GLU A 107 -1.49 12.05 -12.06
N LEU A 108 -1.11 10.78 -12.13
CA LEU A 108 -0.93 10.05 -13.40
C LEU A 108 -2.27 9.66 -14.00
N LYS A 109 -3.25 9.33 -13.16
CA LYS A 109 -4.58 8.92 -13.56
C LYS A 109 -5.60 9.51 -12.64
N ASP A 110 -6.73 9.89 -13.21
CA ASP A 110 -7.92 10.38 -12.50
C ASP A 110 -9.12 9.63 -13.08
N ASN A 111 -9.69 8.74 -12.29
CA ASN A 111 -10.69 7.81 -12.76
C ASN A 111 -11.84 7.70 -11.77
N GLN A 112 -13.09 7.85 -12.24
CA GLN A 112 -14.26 7.66 -11.39
C GLN A 112 -14.66 6.19 -11.26
N ASN A 113 -13.96 5.30 -11.93
CA ASN A 113 -14.11 3.85 -11.80
C ASN A 113 -15.56 3.36 -12.00
N GLY A 114 -16.34 4.03 -12.83
CA GLY A 114 -17.72 3.67 -13.14
C GLY A 114 -18.73 3.89 -12.02
N LEU A 115 -18.30 4.36 -10.84
CA LEU A 115 -19.18 4.63 -9.70
C LEU A 115 -19.29 6.14 -9.50
N PRO A 116 -20.51 6.70 -9.49
CA PRO A 116 -20.68 8.16 -9.37
C PRO A 116 -20.12 8.75 -8.07
N GLU A 117 -20.12 7.94 -7.01
CA GLU A 117 -19.69 8.38 -5.68
C GLU A 117 -18.20 8.20 -5.44
N ARG A 118 -17.48 7.58 -6.36
CA ARG A 118 -16.07 7.26 -6.14
C ARG A 118 -15.18 7.78 -7.25
N ARG A 119 -14.06 8.32 -6.83
CA ARG A 119 -13.00 8.77 -7.70
C ARG A 119 -11.70 8.12 -7.25
N VAL A 120 -10.94 7.62 -8.20
CA VAL A 120 -9.66 6.95 -7.91
C VAL A 120 -8.55 7.76 -8.55
N LEU A 121 -7.62 8.22 -7.74
CA LEU A 121 -6.47 9.01 -8.18
C LEU A 121 -5.21 8.17 -8.01
N THR A 122 -4.36 8.18 -9.03
CA THR A 122 -3.08 7.48 -8.99
C THR A 122 -1.95 8.48 -9.12
N PHE A 123 -1.02 8.44 -8.16
CA PHE A 123 0.16 9.29 -8.11
C PHE A 123 1.41 8.42 -8.16
N PHE A 124 2.48 8.95 -8.75
CA PHE A 124 3.81 8.38 -8.60
C PHE A 124 4.66 9.39 -7.83
N HIS A 125 5.14 8.97 -6.67
CA HIS A 125 5.89 9.85 -5.79
C HIS A 125 6.92 9.04 -5.02
N ASP A 126 8.18 9.47 -5.06
CA ASP A 126 9.28 8.86 -4.30
C ASP A 126 9.38 7.34 -4.55
N PHE A 127 9.32 6.92 -5.81
CA PHE A 127 9.34 5.52 -6.24
C PHE A 127 8.18 4.67 -5.72
N LEU A 128 7.08 5.32 -5.32
CA LEU A 128 5.85 4.65 -4.91
C LEU A 128 4.73 4.98 -5.88
N VAL A 129 3.89 4.00 -6.16
CA VAL A 129 2.60 4.23 -6.79
C VAL A 129 1.57 4.36 -5.67
N ILE A 130 0.98 5.52 -5.54
CA ILE A 130 0.01 5.83 -4.49
C ILE A 130 -1.36 5.92 -5.12
N VAL A 131 -2.26 5.03 -4.72
CA VAL A 131 -3.64 5.01 -5.20
C VAL A 131 -4.54 5.51 -4.08
N ILE A 132 -5.29 6.56 -4.38
CA ILE A 132 -6.17 7.20 -3.41
C ILE A 132 -7.62 7.06 -3.86
N PHE A 133 -8.44 6.48 -2.99
CA PHE A 133 -9.88 6.38 -3.19
C PHE A 133 -10.53 7.57 -2.49
N MET A 134 -11.33 8.34 -3.24
CA MET A 134 -12.01 9.51 -2.72
C MET A 134 -13.52 9.30 -2.74
N ASP A 135 -14.20 9.87 -1.77
CA ASP A 135 -15.66 9.87 -1.74
C ASP A 135 -16.26 10.97 -2.65
N SER A 136 -17.57 11.10 -2.65
CA SER A 136 -18.27 12.07 -3.49
C SER A 136 -17.99 13.54 -3.14
N SER A 137 -17.45 13.81 -1.94
CA SER A 137 -17.05 15.15 -1.52
C SER A 137 -15.59 15.48 -1.86
N GLU A 138 -14.91 14.59 -2.59
CA GLU A 138 -13.49 14.69 -2.95
C GLU A 138 -12.53 14.62 -1.75
N ASN A 139 -12.96 13.98 -0.68
CA ASN A 139 -12.10 13.63 0.44
C ASN A 139 -11.58 12.19 0.28
N ILE A 140 -10.45 11.88 0.91
CA ILE A 140 -9.94 10.51 0.96
C ILE A 140 -10.97 9.60 1.66
N ASP A 141 -11.25 8.50 1.03
CA ASP A 141 -12.26 7.54 1.50
C ASP A 141 -11.80 6.68 2.69
#